data_55c96997ec0a93b5c4483d723abdd497
#
_entry.id   55c96997ec0a93b5c4483d723abdd497
#
_cell.length_a   1.000
_cell.length_b   1.000
_cell.length_c   1.000
_cell.angle_alpha   90.00
_cell.angle_beta   90.00
_cell.angle_gamma   90.00
#
_symmetry.space_group_name_H-M   'P 1'
#
loop_
_entity.id
_entity.type
_entity.pdbx_description
1 polymer ?
#
loop_
_entity_poly.entity_id
_entity_poly.type
_entity_poly.pdbx_seq_one_letter_code
_entity_poly.pdbx_strand_id
1 'polypeptide(L)'
;MDARNALKGLATGLMSVGIIATVPSVWAADKVFELDNFNGVAAVQGLDVGVVVGKQFLVTASSESAEQLENLKIRVEDDVLVVGREYRSGGFWDWWKHSADVSVMIQMPSLSVLKASSGAELLVEGVNCETLSIDASSGSDIEVIGRCQTATIDASSGAGVDLKRLELKTATADASSGADININLSDAFYGDASS
;
A
#
# COMPACT_ATOMS: atom_id res chain seq x y z
N MET A 1 51.56 18.67 -51.97
CA MET A 1 51.57 17.23 -52.28
C MET A 1 50.96 16.55 -51.03
N ASP A 2 49.75 16.48 -51.01
CA ASP A 2 48.88 15.34 -51.19
C ASP A 2 49.21 14.14 -50.27
N ALA A 3 48.44 13.97 -49.24
CA ALA A 3 48.24 12.69 -48.68
C ALA A 3 46.74 12.61 -48.21
N ARG A 4 45.95 12.20 -49.17
CA ARG A 4 44.58 11.70 -48.95
C ARG A 4 44.63 10.21 -48.64
N ASN A 5 43.66 9.82 -47.83
CA ASN A 5 43.13 8.48 -47.65
C ASN A 5 43.76 7.58 -46.58
N ALA A 6 43.05 7.41 -45.51
CA ALA A 6 42.35 6.16 -45.21
C ALA A 6 41.79 6.22 -43.80
N LEU A 7 40.53 6.58 -43.65
CA LEU A 7 39.81 6.27 -42.44
C LEU A 7 38.60 5.42 -42.82
N LYS A 8 38.77 4.12 -42.71
CA LYS A 8 37.64 3.21 -42.63
C LYS A 8 37.43 2.80 -41.19
N GLY A 9 36.29 3.21 -40.63
CA GLY A 9 35.37 2.45 -39.87
C GLY A 9 35.84 1.81 -38.57
N LEU A 10 35.50 2.45 -37.50
CA LEU A 10 35.20 1.75 -36.25
C LEU A 10 33.96 2.44 -35.64
N ALA A 11 32.82 1.82 -35.84
CA ALA A 11 31.62 2.16 -35.15
C ALA A 11 31.78 1.76 -33.68
N THR A 12 32.16 2.72 -32.87
CA THR A 12 32.16 2.52 -31.40
C THR A 12 30.77 2.79 -30.90
N GLY A 13 30.05 1.71 -30.59
CA GLY A 13 28.79 1.78 -29.88
C GLY A 13 29.01 2.45 -28.55
N LEU A 14 28.42 3.62 -28.37
CA LEU A 14 28.23 4.25 -27.07
C LEU A 14 27.24 3.40 -26.28
N MET A 15 27.76 2.48 -25.49
CA MET A 15 27.01 1.96 -24.36
C MET A 15 26.84 3.13 -23.39
N SER A 16 25.64 3.69 -23.38
CA SER A 16 25.19 4.54 -22.30
C SER A 16 25.13 3.67 -21.05
N VAL A 17 26.18 3.71 -20.26
CA VAL A 17 26.15 3.25 -18.88
C VAL A 17 25.16 4.18 -18.17
N GLY A 18 23.92 3.74 -18.09
CA GLY A 18 22.96 4.35 -17.20
C GLY A 18 23.53 4.25 -15.79
N ILE A 19 23.97 5.37 -15.25
CA ILE A 19 24.23 5.48 -13.82
C ILE A 19 22.89 5.30 -13.18
N ILE A 20 22.58 4.07 -12.76
CA ILE A 20 21.54 3.82 -11.77
C ILE A 20 22.09 4.48 -10.51
N ALA A 21 21.64 5.70 -10.25
CA ALA A 21 21.82 6.31 -8.95
C ALA A 21 21.08 5.41 -7.97
N THR A 22 21.80 4.50 -7.34
CA THR A 22 21.32 3.80 -6.16
C THR A 22 21.18 4.86 -5.09
N VAL A 23 19.95 5.36 -4.91
CA VAL A 23 19.59 6.10 -3.72
C VAL A 23 19.88 5.12 -2.58
N PRO A 24 20.76 5.46 -1.62
CA PRO A 24 20.96 4.56 -0.50
C PRO A 24 19.59 4.42 0.18
N SER A 25 19.04 3.21 0.17
CA SER A 25 17.85 2.93 0.96
C SER A 25 18.24 3.17 2.42
N VAL A 26 17.48 4.01 3.10
CA VAL A 26 17.68 4.29 4.53
C VAL A 26 17.42 3.03 5.36
N TRP A 27 16.80 2.02 4.75
CA TRP A 27 16.41 0.75 5.37
C TRP A 27 17.62 -0.18 5.55
N ALA A 28 17.79 -0.70 6.75
CA ALA A 28 18.90 -1.60 7.09
C ALA A 28 18.61 -3.06 6.73
N ALA A 29 17.35 -3.44 6.55
CA ALA A 29 16.90 -4.78 6.22
C ALA A 29 15.65 -4.78 5.35
N ASP A 30 15.62 -5.72 4.40
CA ASP A 30 14.47 -6.00 3.53
C ASP A 30 14.09 -7.48 3.64
N LYS A 31 12.80 -7.79 3.59
CA LYS A 31 12.28 -9.14 3.59
C LYS A 31 11.21 -9.31 2.52
N VAL A 32 11.36 -10.31 1.68
CA VAL A 32 10.38 -10.69 0.65
C VAL A 32 9.54 -11.85 1.17
N PHE A 33 8.23 -11.78 0.94
CA PHE A 33 7.26 -12.83 1.27
C PHE A 33 6.69 -13.41 -0.02
N GLU A 34 6.84 -14.70 -0.21
CA GLU A 34 6.26 -15.42 -1.35
C GLU A 34 4.80 -15.78 -1.03
N LEU A 35 3.90 -14.84 -1.31
CA LEU A 35 2.46 -14.95 -1.06
C LEU A 35 1.70 -14.55 -2.34
N ASP A 36 0.67 -15.31 -2.65
CA ASP A 36 -0.19 -15.12 -3.82
C ASP A 36 -1.66 -15.45 -3.49
N ASN A 37 -2.53 -15.40 -4.51
CA ASN A 37 -3.93 -15.78 -4.41
C ASN A 37 -4.73 -14.95 -3.38
N PHE A 38 -4.47 -13.63 -3.31
CA PHE A 38 -5.28 -12.71 -2.53
C PHE A 38 -5.79 -11.56 -3.40
N ASN A 39 -6.96 -11.04 -3.07
CA ASN A 39 -7.59 -9.88 -3.73
C ASN A 39 -8.00 -8.81 -2.72
N GLY A 40 -7.61 -8.94 -1.47
CA GLY A 40 -7.80 -7.98 -0.40
C GLY A 40 -6.52 -7.74 0.40
N VAL A 41 -6.48 -6.58 1.08
CA VAL A 41 -5.40 -6.21 2.00
C VAL A 41 -6.01 -5.72 3.31
N ALA A 42 -5.50 -6.22 4.43
CA ALA A 42 -5.82 -5.77 5.77
C ALA A 42 -4.55 -5.34 6.50
N ALA A 43 -4.48 -4.09 6.94
CA ALA A 43 -3.36 -3.53 7.71
C ALA A 43 -3.80 -3.20 9.13
N VAL A 44 -2.98 -3.57 10.10
CA VAL A 44 -3.28 -3.32 11.52
C VAL A 44 -2.05 -2.85 12.30
N GLN A 45 -2.26 -2.28 13.48
CA GLN A 45 -1.20 -2.00 14.47
C GLN A 45 -0.16 -0.96 14.01
N GLY A 46 -0.61 0.16 13.45
CA GLY A 46 0.26 1.29 13.11
C GLY A 46 1.31 0.93 12.05
N LEU A 47 0.96 0.09 11.09
CA LEU A 47 1.81 -0.25 9.97
C LEU A 47 1.49 0.64 8.75
N ASP A 48 2.55 1.09 8.07
CA ASP A 48 2.45 1.81 6.81
C ASP A 48 2.53 0.81 5.66
N VAL A 49 1.46 0.72 4.89
CA VAL A 49 1.32 -0.27 3.81
C VAL A 49 1.02 0.43 2.49
N GLY A 50 1.93 0.31 1.53
CA GLY A 50 1.72 0.72 0.15
C GLY A 50 1.21 -0.44 -0.69
N VAL A 51 0.16 -0.22 -1.49
CA VAL A 51 -0.39 -1.22 -2.40
C VAL A 51 -0.40 -0.68 -3.83
N VAL A 52 0.16 -1.43 -4.75
CA VAL A 52 0.13 -1.11 -6.19
C VAL A 52 -0.59 -2.22 -6.93
N VAL A 53 -1.70 -1.89 -7.58
CA VAL A 53 -2.40 -2.84 -8.45
C VAL A 53 -1.64 -2.96 -9.77
N GLY A 54 -1.10 -4.14 -10.04
CA GLY A 54 -0.19 -4.42 -11.14
C GLY A 54 -0.42 -5.79 -11.76
N LYS A 55 0.63 -6.44 -12.27
CA LYS A 55 0.49 -7.70 -13.02
C LYS A 55 0.84 -8.95 -12.22
N GLN A 56 1.51 -8.81 -11.10
CA GLN A 56 2.08 -9.94 -10.34
C GLN A 56 1.93 -9.72 -8.85
N PHE A 57 2.04 -10.79 -8.10
CA PHE A 57 2.15 -10.73 -6.64
C PHE A 57 3.60 -10.47 -6.25
N LEU A 58 3.82 -9.50 -5.39
CA LEU A 58 5.10 -9.25 -4.72
C LEU A 58 4.81 -8.55 -3.38
N VAL A 59 5.29 -9.12 -2.31
CA VAL A 59 5.15 -8.55 -0.97
C VAL A 59 6.54 -8.36 -0.38
N THR A 60 6.90 -7.13 -0.07
CA THR A 60 8.19 -6.77 0.53
C THR A 60 7.97 -5.92 1.78
N ALA A 61 8.75 -6.17 2.80
CA ALA A 61 8.79 -5.34 3.99
C ALA A 61 10.19 -4.82 4.23
N SER A 62 10.30 -3.55 4.59
CA SER A 62 11.54 -2.85 4.83
C SER A 62 11.53 -2.18 6.21
N SER A 63 12.65 -2.22 6.93
CA SER A 63 12.81 -1.60 8.25
C SER A 63 14.26 -1.22 8.50
N GLU A 64 14.49 -0.24 9.37
CA GLU A 64 15.82 0.08 9.90
C GLU A 64 16.36 -1.02 10.84
N SER A 65 15.49 -1.90 11.36
CA SER A 65 15.82 -2.98 12.28
C SER A 65 15.37 -4.34 11.76
N ALA A 66 16.30 -5.27 11.60
CA ALA A 66 16.00 -6.65 11.24
C ALA A 66 15.08 -7.35 12.26
N GLU A 67 15.19 -7.01 13.55
CA GLU A 67 14.33 -7.56 14.60
C GLU A 67 12.84 -7.20 14.39
N GLN A 68 12.57 -6.00 13.86
CA GLN A 68 11.20 -5.57 13.56
C GLN A 68 10.57 -6.41 12.43
N LEU A 69 11.36 -6.81 11.45
CA LEU A 69 10.90 -7.68 10.36
C LEU A 69 10.63 -9.11 10.83
N GLU A 70 11.29 -9.57 11.89
CA GLU A 70 11.01 -10.89 12.49
C GLU A 70 9.66 -10.91 13.21
N ASN A 71 9.26 -9.79 13.82
CA ASN A 71 7.98 -9.66 14.52
C ASN A 71 6.80 -9.38 13.56
N LEU A 72 7.09 -9.13 12.28
CA LEU A 72 6.06 -8.90 11.29
C LEU A 72 5.36 -10.21 10.93
N LYS A 73 4.04 -10.22 10.96
CA LYS A 73 3.18 -11.33 10.55
C LYS A 73 2.42 -10.94 9.30
N ILE A 74 2.78 -11.56 8.19
CA ILE A 74 2.06 -11.40 6.92
C ILE A 74 1.56 -12.78 6.51
N ARG A 75 0.25 -12.89 6.27
CA ARG A 75 -0.41 -14.15 5.89
C ARG A 75 -1.65 -13.88 5.06
N VAL A 76 -2.08 -14.84 4.28
CA VAL A 76 -3.34 -14.79 3.54
C VAL A 76 -4.40 -15.55 4.34
N GLU A 77 -5.53 -14.89 4.61
CA GLU A 77 -6.71 -15.45 5.26
C GLU A 77 -7.96 -15.03 4.44
N ASP A 78 -8.75 -15.99 4.01
CA ASP A 78 -9.98 -15.75 3.22
C ASP A 78 -9.76 -14.79 2.03
N ASP A 79 -8.73 -15.04 1.24
CA ASP A 79 -8.29 -14.23 0.08
C ASP A 79 -7.86 -12.78 0.45
N VAL A 80 -7.63 -12.49 1.72
CA VAL A 80 -7.13 -11.19 2.22
C VAL A 80 -5.72 -11.35 2.77
N LEU A 81 -4.78 -10.54 2.28
CA LEU A 81 -3.45 -10.43 2.85
C LEU A 81 -3.50 -9.62 4.14
N VAL A 82 -3.33 -10.29 5.26
CA VAL A 82 -3.32 -9.66 6.59
C VAL A 82 -1.89 -9.29 6.97
N VAL A 83 -1.66 -8.00 7.17
CA VAL A 83 -0.38 -7.41 7.57
C VAL A 83 -0.50 -6.89 9.00
N GLY A 84 0.26 -7.49 9.91
CA GLY A 84 0.22 -7.13 11.32
C GLY A 84 1.53 -7.49 12.04
N ARG A 85 1.58 -7.28 13.34
CA ARG A 85 2.73 -7.63 14.18
C ARG A 85 2.35 -8.73 15.16
N GLU A 86 3.30 -9.62 15.47
CA GLU A 86 3.13 -10.55 16.58
C GLU A 86 3.28 -9.80 17.91
N TYR A 87 2.25 -9.87 18.75
CA TYR A 87 2.33 -9.31 20.08
C TYR A 87 3.20 -10.22 20.94
N ARG A 88 4.48 -9.89 21.06
CA ARG A 88 5.30 -10.51 22.12
C ARG A 88 4.84 -9.93 23.44
N SER A 89 4.43 -10.79 24.37
CA SER A 89 4.07 -10.46 25.74
C SER A 89 5.29 -9.91 26.50
N GLY A 90 5.62 -8.66 26.21
CA GLY A 90 6.58 -7.84 26.93
C GLY A 90 5.80 -6.84 27.81
N GLY A 91 6.29 -6.53 28.99
CA GLY A 91 5.60 -5.63 29.91
C GLY A 91 5.39 -4.23 29.33
N PHE A 92 4.50 -3.44 29.97
CA PHE A 92 4.12 -2.07 29.62
C PHE A 92 5.28 -1.13 29.21
N TRP A 93 6.51 -1.40 29.67
CA TRP A 93 7.73 -0.63 29.37
C TRP A 93 8.40 -1.00 28.04
N ASP A 94 8.04 -2.08 27.39
CA ASP A 94 8.60 -2.51 26.09
C ASP A 94 7.95 -1.77 24.91
N TRP A 95 6.80 -1.18 25.11
CA TRP A 95 6.06 -0.45 24.08
C TRP A 95 6.84 0.73 23.48
N TRP A 96 7.63 1.44 24.28
CA TRP A 96 8.43 2.60 23.84
C TRP A 96 9.67 2.23 23.01
N LYS A 97 10.11 0.99 23.04
CA LYS A 97 11.32 0.53 22.34
C LYS A 97 11.08 0.04 20.93
N HIS A 98 9.83 -0.11 20.51
CA HIS A 98 9.48 -0.81 19.26
C HIS A 98 8.88 0.10 18.19
N SER A 99 9.17 1.41 18.22
CA SER A 99 8.75 2.39 17.22
C SER A 99 9.67 2.49 16.01
N ALA A 100 10.35 1.42 15.62
CA ALA A 100 11.06 1.45 14.34
C ALA A 100 10.03 1.36 13.21
N ASP A 101 10.16 2.26 12.24
CA ASP A 101 9.29 2.32 11.07
C ASP A 101 9.43 1.05 10.25
N VAL A 102 8.33 0.35 10.05
CA VAL A 102 8.23 -0.79 9.14
C VAL A 102 7.29 -0.38 8.03
N SER A 103 7.79 -0.36 6.82
CA SER A 103 7.00 -0.14 5.62
C SER A 103 6.81 -1.45 4.86
N VAL A 104 5.58 -1.71 4.41
CA VAL A 104 5.25 -2.88 3.61
C VAL A 104 4.75 -2.44 2.25
N MET A 105 5.39 -2.94 1.19
CA MET A 105 4.98 -2.71 -0.20
C MET A 105 4.38 -3.98 -0.79
N ILE A 106 3.19 -3.86 -1.34
CA ILE A 106 2.42 -4.96 -1.91
C ILE A 106 2.14 -4.66 -3.38
N GLN A 107 2.47 -5.59 -4.27
CA GLN A 107 1.93 -5.62 -5.63
C GLN A 107 0.94 -6.78 -5.74
N MET A 108 -0.17 -6.56 -6.45
CA MET A 108 -1.21 -7.57 -6.65
C MET A 108 -1.99 -7.31 -7.95
N PRO A 109 -2.51 -8.36 -8.63
CA PRO A 109 -3.16 -8.19 -9.93
C PRO A 109 -4.55 -7.56 -9.87
N SER A 110 -5.26 -7.71 -8.77
CA SER A 110 -6.61 -7.19 -8.58
C SER A 110 -6.86 -6.89 -7.12
N LEU A 111 -7.71 -5.90 -6.86
CA LEU A 111 -8.07 -5.48 -5.51
C LEU A 111 -9.59 -5.31 -5.41
N SER A 112 -10.20 -5.89 -4.38
CA SER A 112 -11.63 -5.79 -4.07
C SER A 112 -11.94 -5.48 -2.62
N VAL A 113 -10.99 -5.68 -1.70
CA VAL A 113 -11.19 -5.48 -0.26
C VAL A 113 -10.00 -4.73 0.35
N LEU A 114 -10.30 -3.67 1.10
CA LEU A 114 -9.34 -2.94 1.94
C LEU A 114 -9.84 -2.87 3.36
N LYS A 115 -8.97 -3.20 4.30
CA LYS A 115 -9.27 -3.06 5.73
C LYS A 115 -8.09 -2.40 6.43
N ALA A 116 -8.37 -1.40 7.28
CA ALA A 116 -7.36 -0.78 8.10
C ALA A 116 -7.87 -0.58 9.52
N SER A 117 -7.02 -0.83 10.51
CA SER A 117 -7.40 -0.57 11.89
C SER A 117 -6.20 -0.29 12.80
N SER A 118 -6.50 0.26 13.98
CA SER A 118 -5.47 0.46 15.03
C SER A 118 -4.30 1.32 14.58
N GLY A 119 -4.61 2.45 13.92
CA GLY A 119 -3.62 3.44 13.49
C GLY A 119 -2.80 3.03 12.26
N ALA A 120 -3.22 2.02 11.50
CA ALA A 120 -2.53 1.64 10.26
C ALA A 120 -2.85 2.62 9.13
N GLU A 121 -1.89 2.82 8.23
CA GLU A 121 -2.03 3.65 7.03
C GLU A 121 -1.94 2.79 5.77
N LEU A 122 -2.92 2.92 4.88
CA LEU A 122 -2.98 2.26 3.58
C LEU A 122 -2.96 3.29 2.45
N LEU A 123 -1.90 3.28 1.64
CA LEU A 123 -1.85 4.03 0.38
C LEU A 123 -1.98 3.06 -0.80
N VAL A 124 -3.02 3.23 -1.60
CA VAL A 124 -3.36 2.29 -2.67
C VAL A 124 -3.37 2.99 -4.02
N GLU A 125 -2.59 2.50 -4.98
CA GLU A 125 -2.45 3.09 -6.31
C GLU A 125 -2.76 2.10 -7.43
N GLY A 126 -3.23 2.63 -8.56
CA GLY A 126 -3.48 1.86 -9.78
C GLY A 126 -4.74 1.02 -9.76
N VAL A 127 -5.67 1.32 -8.85
CA VAL A 127 -6.95 0.59 -8.76
C VAL A 127 -7.73 0.68 -10.07
N ASN A 128 -8.22 -0.46 -10.53
CA ASN A 128 -9.13 -0.56 -11.65
C ASN A 128 -10.08 -1.74 -11.41
N CYS A 129 -11.24 -1.46 -10.81
CA CYS A 129 -12.16 -2.51 -10.34
C CYS A 129 -13.63 -2.24 -10.68
N GLU A 130 -14.46 -3.25 -10.54
CA GLU A 130 -15.91 -3.13 -10.58
C GLU A 130 -16.47 -2.77 -9.21
N THR A 131 -15.98 -3.45 -8.18
CA THR A 131 -16.43 -3.26 -6.80
C THR A 131 -15.24 -3.16 -5.85
N LEU A 132 -15.34 -2.26 -4.86
CA LEU A 132 -14.36 -2.09 -3.80
C LEU A 132 -15.08 -1.99 -2.45
N SER A 133 -14.69 -2.83 -1.51
CA SER A 133 -15.13 -2.76 -0.12
C SER A 133 -14.01 -2.19 0.75
N ILE A 134 -14.34 -1.19 1.55
CA ILE A 134 -13.42 -0.48 2.43
C ILE A 134 -13.97 -0.51 3.85
N ASP A 135 -13.16 -0.96 4.80
CA ASP A 135 -13.46 -0.99 6.22
C ASP A 135 -12.31 -0.32 6.99
N ALA A 136 -12.56 0.83 7.59
CA ALA A 136 -11.57 1.61 8.31
C ALA A 136 -12.03 1.88 9.75
N SER A 137 -11.14 1.64 10.72
CA SER A 137 -11.52 1.84 12.13
C SER A 137 -10.33 2.22 13.03
N SER A 138 -10.66 2.74 14.21
CA SER A 138 -9.66 2.95 15.28
C SER A 138 -8.48 3.82 14.86
N GLY A 139 -8.75 4.97 14.25
CA GLY A 139 -7.77 5.98 13.88
C GLY A 139 -6.85 5.54 12.75
N SER A 140 -7.29 4.64 11.88
CA SER A 140 -6.56 4.27 10.66
C SER A 140 -6.92 5.19 9.50
N ASP A 141 -6.01 5.25 8.51
CA ASP A 141 -6.17 6.06 7.31
C ASP A 141 -6.04 5.22 6.04
N ILE A 142 -6.96 5.42 5.09
CA ILE A 142 -6.94 4.75 3.78
C ILE A 142 -7.03 5.81 2.68
N GLU A 143 -6.06 5.83 1.80
CA GLU A 143 -6.08 6.64 0.57
C GLU A 143 -6.06 5.73 -0.66
N VAL A 144 -6.99 5.97 -1.62
CA VAL A 144 -7.10 5.15 -2.84
C VAL A 144 -7.06 6.00 -4.09
N ILE A 145 -6.24 5.56 -5.04
CA ILE A 145 -6.03 6.25 -6.32
C ILE A 145 -6.33 5.30 -7.48
N GLY A 146 -7.15 5.74 -8.43
CA GLY A 146 -7.48 4.96 -9.62
C GLY A 146 -8.91 5.14 -10.06
N ARG A 147 -9.58 4.03 -10.41
CA ARG A 147 -10.99 4.02 -10.79
C ARG A 147 -11.69 2.76 -10.30
N CYS A 148 -12.95 2.87 -9.91
CA CYS A 148 -13.82 1.74 -9.64
C CYS A 148 -15.27 2.10 -10.01
N GLN A 149 -16.10 1.13 -10.31
CA GLN A 149 -17.50 1.44 -10.62
C GLN A 149 -18.28 1.71 -9.34
N THR A 150 -18.14 0.84 -8.35
CA THR A 150 -18.90 0.92 -7.11
C THR A 150 -17.98 0.75 -5.89
N ALA A 151 -18.19 1.53 -4.85
CA ALA A 151 -17.53 1.35 -3.56
C ALA A 151 -18.55 1.23 -2.42
N THR A 152 -18.27 0.35 -1.46
CA THR A 152 -18.94 0.29 -0.16
C THR A 152 -17.91 0.63 0.90
N ILE A 153 -18.21 1.62 1.73
CA ILE A 153 -17.26 2.19 2.71
C ILE A 153 -17.89 2.20 4.08
N ASP A 154 -17.22 1.55 5.03
CA ASP A 154 -17.54 1.61 6.44
C ASP A 154 -16.39 2.24 7.20
N ALA A 155 -16.61 3.39 7.84
CA ALA A 155 -15.58 4.07 8.62
C ALA A 155 -16.08 4.39 10.03
N SER A 156 -15.23 4.11 11.04
CA SER A 156 -15.62 4.33 12.42
C SER A 156 -14.46 4.72 13.33
N SER A 157 -14.78 5.22 14.51
CA SER A 157 -13.80 5.43 15.59
C SER A 157 -12.61 6.28 15.18
N GLY A 158 -12.87 7.41 14.53
CA GLY A 158 -11.85 8.38 14.12
C GLY A 158 -11.01 7.96 12.93
N ALA A 159 -11.46 7.00 12.12
CA ALA A 159 -10.76 6.60 10.91
C ALA A 159 -10.98 7.61 9.76
N GLY A 160 -10.00 7.72 8.89
CA GLY A 160 -10.03 8.54 7.67
C GLY A 160 -10.06 7.70 6.40
N VAL A 161 -10.94 8.04 5.45
CA VAL A 161 -10.96 7.43 4.12
C VAL A 161 -10.96 8.52 3.05
N ASP A 162 -9.88 8.62 2.28
CA ASP A 162 -9.74 9.60 1.19
C ASP A 162 -9.81 8.93 -0.19
N LEU A 163 -10.93 9.12 -0.87
CA LEU A 163 -11.21 8.62 -2.22
C LEU A 163 -11.31 9.77 -3.25
N LYS A 164 -10.78 10.97 -2.96
CA LYS A 164 -10.84 12.11 -3.90
C LYS A 164 -10.14 11.83 -5.22
N ARG A 165 -9.13 10.95 -5.20
CA ARG A 165 -8.37 10.52 -6.39
C ARG A 165 -8.83 9.17 -6.95
N LEU A 166 -9.92 8.61 -6.44
CA LEU A 166 -10.60 7.46 -6.99
C LEU A 166 -11.82 7.91 -7.80
N GLU A 167 -11.81 7.66 -9.09
CA GLU A 167 -12.97 7.91 -9.96
C GLU A 167 -14.03 6.84 -9.68
N LEU A 168 -15.14 7.23 -9.05
CA LEU A 168 -16.28 6.35 -8.73
C LEU A 168 -17.52 6.76 -9.52
N LYS A 169 -18.34 5.78 -9.91
CA LYS A 169 -19.70 6.03 -10.39
C LYS A 169 -20.68 6.09 -9.22
N THR A 170 -20.68 5.09 -8.39
CA THR A 170 -21.60 5.00 -7.25
C THR A 170 -20.85 4.64 -5.98
N ALA A 171 -21.32 5.14 -4.83
CA ALA A 171 -20.81 4.74 -3.53
C ALA A 171 -21.94 4.62 -2.50
N THR A 172 -21.78 3.66 -1.61
CA THR A 172 -22.49 3.57 -0.33
C THR A 172 -21.48 3.76 0.77
N ALA A 173 -21.75 4.67 1.73
CA ALA A 173 -20.81 4.98 2.77
C ALA A 173 -21.52 5.19 4.11
N ASP A 174 -21.00 4.53 5.14
CA ASP A 174 -21.43 4.69 6.52
C ASP A 174 -20.25 5.23 7.36
N ALA A 175 -20.46 6.38 7.99
CA ALA A 175 -19.47 7.00 8.87
C ALA A 175 -20.01 7.13 10.28
N SER A 176 -19.24 6.73 11.27
CA SER A 176 -19.66 6.85 12.68
C SER A 176 -18.51 7.22 13.61
N SER A 177 -18.85 7.70 14.80
CA SER A 177 -17.88 7.91 15.89
C SER A 177 -16.67 8.75 15.49
N GLY A 178 -16.91 9.85 14.78
CA GLY A 178 -15.87 10.82 14.38
C GLY A 178 -15.01 10.39 13.20
N ALA A 179 -15.47 9.43 12.39
CA ALA A 179 -14.79 9.08 11.16
C ALA A 179 -15.05 10.09 10.03
N ASP A 180 -14.09 10.23 9.13
CA ASP A 180 -14.15 11.11 7.97
C ASP A 180 -14.06 10.31 6.66
N ILE A 181 -15.01 10.52 5.73
CA ILE A 181 -15.00 9.93 4.41
C ILE A 181 -15.05 11.02 3.35
N ASN A 182 -14.02 11.07 2.47
CA ASN A 182 -13.94 11.99 1.36
C ASN A 182 -14.07 11.25 0.03
N ILE A 183 -15.08 11.57 -0.78
CA ILE A 183 -15.40 10.82 -2.02
C ILE A 183 -15.49 11.78 -3.21
N ASN A 184 -15.04 11.32 -4.38
CA ASN A 184 -15.28 11.95 -5.67
C ASN A 184 -16.16 11.06 -6.54
N LEU A 185 -17.40 11.50 -6.80
CA LEU A 185 -18.42 10.71 -7.49
C LEU A 185 -18.86 11.37 -8.78
N SER A 186 -19.17 10.57 -9.77
CA SER A 186 -19.75 11.02 -11.03
C SER A 186 -21.26 10.80 -11.17
N ASP A 187 -21.88 9.94 -10.33
CA ASP A 187 -23.28 9.57 -10.50
C ASP A 187 -24.07 9.62 -9.16
N ALA A 188 -24.07 8.59 -8.35
CA ALA A 188 -24.94 8.49 -7.17
C ALA A 188 -24.23 8.18 -5.86
N PHE A 189 -24.66 8.83 -4.79
CA PHE A 189 -24.22 8.60 -3.42
C PHE A 189 -25.37 8.17 -2.52
N TYR A 190 -25.14 7.13 -1.71
CA TYR A 190 -26.01 6.71 -0.62
C TYR A 190 -25.15 6.62 0.64
N GLY A 191 -25.54 7.30 1.72
CA GLY A 191 -24.73 7.25 2.93
C GLY A 191 -25.45 7.77 4.16
N ASP A 192 -24.98 7.29 5.31
CA ASP A 192 -25.38 7.71 6.63
C ASP A 192 -24.16 8.20 7.44
N ALA A 193 -24.38 9.17 8.30
CA ALA A 193 -23.39 9.63 9.26
C ALA A 193 -24.01 9.73 10.65
N SER A 194 -23.37 9.10 11.63
CA SER A 194 -23.83 9.11 13.01
C SER A 194 -22.69 9.44 14.00
N SER A 195 -23.02 10.08 15.11
CA SER A 195 -22.08 10.46 16.17
C SER A 195 -22.41 9.71 17.47
#